data_53079fa08e010d6385b6f01da5b3ae43
#
_entry.id   53079fa08e010d6385b6f01da5b3ae43
#
_cell.length_a   1.000
_cell.length_b   1.000
_cell.length_c   1.000
_cell.angle_alpha   90.00
_cell.angle_beta   90.00
_cell.angle_gamma   90.00
#
_symmetry.space_group_name_H-M   'P 1'
#
loop_
_entity.id
_entity.type
_entity.pdbx_description
1 polymer ?
#
loop_
_entity_poly.entity_id
_entity_poly.type
_entity_poly.pdbx_seq_one_letter_code
_entity_poly.pdbx_strand_id
1 'polypeptide(L)'
;VSNTLRIVNLKPEEIEAIRRLEESLGNRFCLLAVEKVEQLYVLEAKIAPNVWERVDKVYPQIEGLKAYYCSEEDAKLAKSSLKALLTGKLKGSLEKRPIRIRKL
;
A
#
# COMPACT_ATOMS: atom_id res chain seq x y z
N VAL A 1 6.02 5.92 -14.58
CA VAL A 1 5.84 5.33 -14.33
C VAL A 1 6.29 4.24 -14.02
N SER A 2 6.48 3.83 -13.43
CA SER A 2 7.00 2.92 -13.14
C SER A 2 6.50 1.80 -13.03
N ASN A 3 6.69 0.95 -13.59
CA ASN A 3 6.29 -0.20 -13.50
C ASN A 3 7.16 -0.99 -12.79
N THR A 4 7.08 -1.08 -11.57
CA THR A 4 7.90 -1.91 -10.74
C THR A 4 7.38 -3.33 -10.66
N LEU A 5 6.24 -3.60 -11.26
CA LEU A 5 5.66 -4.93 -11.24
C LEU A 5 5.58 -5.46 -12.67
N ARG A 6 5.89 -6.73 -12.86
CA ARG A 6 5.83 -7.37 -14.16
C ARG A 6 5.13 -8.71 -14.03
N ILE A 7 4.37 -9.07 -15.05
CA ILE A 7 3.75 -10.38 -15.09
C ILE A 7 4.85 -11.40 -15.34
N VAL A 8 4.86 -12.49 -14.59
CA VAL A 8 5.90 -13.47 -14.68
C VAL A 8 5.41 -14.75 -15.32
N ASN A 9 6.35 -15.52 -15.87
CA ASN A 9 6.06 -16.84 -16.37
C ASN A 9 6.14 -17.79 -15.20
N LEU A 10 5.06 -18.50 -14.93
CA LEU A 10 4.98 -19.35 -13.77
C LEU A 10 5.26 -20.79 -14.08
N LYS A 11 5.78 -21.52 -13.12
CA LYS A 11 5.95 -22.96 -13.25
C LYS A 11 4.58 -23.63 -13.11
N PRO A 12 4.40 -24.85 -13.64
CA PRO A 12 3.10 -25.51 -13.56
C PRO A 12 2.55 -25.64 -12.15
N GLU A 13 3.40 -25.91 -11.17
CA GLU A 13 2.94 -26.04 -9.79
C GLU A 13 2.49 -24.69 -9.22
N GLU A 14 3.09 -23.60 -9.70
CA GLU A 14 2.70 -22.27 -9.28
C GLU A 14 1.36 -21.89 -9.88
N ILE A 15 1.13 -22.27 -11.13
CA ILE A 15 -0.14 -22.03 -11.79
C ILE A 15 -1.24 -22.78 -11.06
N GLU A 16 -0.96 -23.99 -10.65
CA GLU A 16 -1.95 -24.81 -9.93
C GLU A 16 -2.29 -24.18 -8.57
N ALA A 17 -1.30 -23.63 -7.89
CA ALA A 17 -1.54 -22.98 -6.60
C ALA A 17 -2.46 -21.78 -6.76
N ILE A 18 -2.25 -20.99 -7.83
CA ILE A 18 -3.10 -19.83 -8.09
C ILE A 18 -4.51 -20.29 -8.43
N ARG A 19 -4.64 -21.35 -9.23
CA ARG A 19 -5.95 -21.87 -9.60
C ARG A 19 -6.73 -22.33 -8.38
N ARG A 20 -6.06 -23.02 -7.44
CA ARG A 20 -6.72 -23.47 -6.23
C ARG A 20 -7.20 -22.29 -5.39
N LEU A 21 -6.41 -21.23 -5.35
CA LEU A 21 -6.80 -20.05 -4.61
C LEU A 21 -8.00 -19.38 -5.26
N GLU A 22 -8.01 -19.30 -6.59
CA GLU A 22 -9.15 -18.73 -7.31
C GLU A 22 -10.41 -19.54 -7.02
N GLU A 23 -10.32 -20.87 -6.99
CA GLU A 23 -11.45 -21.72 -6.70
C GLU A 23 -11.95 -21.51 -5.27
N SER A 24 -11.03 -21.35 -4.32
CA SER A 24 -11.40 -21.15 -2.94
C SER A 24 -12.11 -19.82 -2.74
N LEU A 25 -11.90 -18.87 -3.65
CA LEU A 25 -12.58 -17.60 -3.61
C LEU A 25 -13.87 -17.61 -4.43
N GLY A 26 -14.33 -18.78 -4.85
CA GLY A 26 -15.59 -18.94 -5.58
C GLY A 26 -15.50 -18.57 -7.04
N ASN A 27 -14.30 -18.55 -7.59
CA ASN A 27 -14.06 -18.18 -8.98
C ASN A 27 -14.63 -16.82 -9.35
N ARG A 28 -14.72 -15.94 -8.35
CA ARG A 28 -15.19 -14.58 -8.62
C ARG A 28 -14.05 -13.63 -8.93
N PHE A 29 -12.82 -14.06 -8.72
CA PHE A 29 -11.65 -13.22 -8.96
C PHE A 29 -10.68 -13.92 -9.88
N CYS A 30 -9.95 -13.13 -10.65
CA CYS A 30 -8.87 -13.64 -11.48
C CYS A 30 -7.58 -13.14 -10.84
N LEU A 31 -6.71 -14.04 -10.45
CA LEU A 31 -5.47 -13.68 -9.78
C LEU A 31 -4.35 -13.58 -10.80
N LEU A 32 -3.52 -12.55 -10.63
CA LEU A 32 -2.44 -12.32 -11.55
C LEU A 32 -1.15 -12.30 -10.74
N ALA A 33 -0.16 -13.07 -11.18
CA ALA A 33 1.12 -13.08 -10.51
C ALA A 33 2.05 -12.09 -11.21
N VAL A 34 2.72 -11.26 -10.42
CA VAL A 34 3.67 -10.30 -10.96
C VAL A 34 4.99 -10.46 -10.21
N GLU A 35 6.07 -10.16 -10.89
CA GLU A 35 7.37 -10.28 -10.27
C GLU A 35 7.65 -9.05 -9.44
N LYS A 36 8.21 -9.27 -8.24
CA LYS A 36 8.53 -8.16 -7.39
C LYS A 36 9.93 -7.70 -7.75
N VAL A 37 10.02 -6.68 -8.57
CA VAL A 37 11.32 -6.19 -9.03
C VAL A 37 11.95 -5.19 -8.11
N GLU A 38 11.16 -4.49 -7.31
CA GLU A 38 11.67 -3.53 -6.36
C GLU A 38 10.99 -3.72 -5.03
N GLN A 39 11.59 -3.13 -4.01
CA GLN A 39 11.00 -3.17 -2.70
C GLN A 39 9.78 -2.24 -2.69
N LEU A 40 8.71 -2.66 -2.09
CA LEU A 40 7.55 -1.81 -1.95
C LEU A 40 7.44 -1.31 -0.52
N TYR A 41 6.88 -0.12 -0.36
CA TYR A 41 6.73 0.52 0.93
C TYR A 41 5.30 0.98 1.11
N VAL A 42 4.83 0.99 2.34
CA VAL A 42 3.50 1.47 2.64
C VAL A 42 3.58 2.43 3.81
N LEU A 43 2.77 3.48 3.76
CA LEU A 43 2.66 4.41 4.88
C LEU A 43 1.48 3.97 5.73
N GLU A 44 1.69 3.94 7.03
CA GLU A 44 0.66 3.50 7.96
C GLU A 44 0.49 4.53 9.06
N ALA A 45 -0.74 4.72 9.50
CA ALA A 45 -1.06 5.59 10.62
C ALA A 45 -1.53 4.74 11.77
N LYS A 46 -1.17 5.14 12.99
CA LYS A 46 -1.56 4.40 14.16
C LYS A 46 -2.98 4.81 14.53
N ILE A 47 -3.89 3.86 14.51
CA ILE A 47 -5.29 4.14 14.80
C ILE A 47 -5.71 3.68 16.20
N ALA A 48 -4.90 2.86 16.84
CA ALA A 48 -5.15 2.40 18.20
C ALA A 48 -3.84 1.83 18.72
N PRO A 49 -3.70 1.56 20.00
CA PRO A 49 -2.44 0.98 20.51
C PRO A 49 -2.09 -0.29 19.75
N ASN A 50 -0.90 -0.31 19.16
CA ASN A 50 -0.40 -1.42 18.38
C ASN A 50 -1.25 -1.76 17.15
N VAL A 51 -2.08 -0.85 16.69
CA VAL A 51 -2.89 -1.09 15.49
C VAL A 51 -2.56 -0.01 14.46
N TRP A 52 -2.09 -0.45 13.31
CA TRP A 52 -1.68 0.45 12.24
C TRP A 52 -2.50 0.15 10.98
N GLU A 53 -2.85 1.18 10.25
CA GLU A 53 -3.63 1.02 9.04
C GLU A 53 -3.05 1.90 7.95
N ARG A 54 -3.20 1.52 6.70
CA ARG A 54 -2.67 2.31 5.58
C ARG A 54 -3.28 3.70 5.59
N VAL A 55 -2.45 4.69 5.29
CA VAL A 55 -2.90 6.08 5.35
C VAL A 55 -3.99 6.38 4.32
N ASP A 56 -3.99 5.70 3.18
CA ASP A 56 -5.02 5.95 2.19
C ASP A 56 -6.40 5.51 2.67
N LYS A 57 -6.46 4.58 3.62
CA LYS A 57 -7.72 4.18 4.22
C LYS A 57 -8.08 5.06 5.40
N VAL A 58 -7.08 5.54 6.16
CA VAL A 58 -7.32 6.37 7.33
C VAL A 58 -7.72 7.78 6.92
N TYR A 59 -7.14 8.28 5.84
CA TYR A 59 -7.42 9.63 5.36
C TYR A 59 -7.94 9.60 3.92
N PRO A 60 -9.12 9.02 3.69
CA PRO A 60 -9.64 8.91 2.33
C PRO A 60 -9.96 10.26 1.70
N GLN A 61 -10.07 11.33 2.51
CA GLN A 61 -10.35 12.64 1.98
C GLN A 61 -9.11 13.33 1.40
N ILE A 62 -7.93 12.77 1.60
CA ILE A 62 -6.71 13.35 1.05
C ILE A 62 -6.44 12.70 -0.28
N GLU A 63 -6.45 13.52 -1.35
CA GLU A 63 -6.15 13.00 -2.66
C GLU A 63 -4.66 12.83 -2.82
N GLY A 64 -4.27 11.88 -3.59
CA GLY A 64 -2.85 11.69 -3.88
C GLY A 64 -2.14 10.70 -2.98
N LEU A 65 -2.79 10.22 -1.92
CA LEU A 65 -2.17 9.20 -1.09
C LEU A 65 -2.23 7.88 -1.83
N LYS A 66 -1.10 7.22 -1.94
CA LYS A 66 -1.03 5.94 -2.64
C LYS A 66 -1.07 4.79 -1.67
N ALA A 67 -1.57 3.66 -2.14
CA ALA A 67 -1.58 2.45 -1.33
C ALA A 67 -0.16 1.93 -1.12
N TYR A 68 0.69 2.07 -2.13
CA TYR A 68 2.06 1.60 -2.05
C TYR A 68 3.01 2.56 -2.74
N TYR A 69 4.25 2.60 -2.29
CA TYR A 69 5.30 3.41 -2.87
C TYR A 69 6.43 2.51 -3.34
N CYS A 70 7.03 2.86 -4.46
CA CYS A 70 8.03 2.01 -5.10
C CYS A 70 9.45 2.30 -4.64
N SER A 71 9.68 3.37 -3.94
CA SER A 71 11.02 3.67 -3.43
C SER A 71 10.92 4.25 -2.04
N GLU A 72 11.97 4.09 -1.27
CA GLU A 72 11.99 4.62 0.08
C GLU A 72 11.95 6.14 0.06
N GLU A 73 12.60 6.76 -0.93
CA GLU A 73 12.60 8.21 -1.04
C GLU A 73 11.19 8.75 -1.28
N ASP A 74 10.44 8.09 -2.17
CA ASP A 74 9.07 8.51 -2.42
C ASP A 74 8.22 8.34 -1.18
N ALA A 75 8.42 7.26 -0.44
CA ALA A 75 7.67 7.04 0.79
C ALA A 75 8.01 8.10 1.85
N LYS A 76 9.29 8.45 1.96
CA LYS A 76 9.71 9.47 2.93
C LYS A 76 9.13 10.83 2.57
N LEU A 77 9.11 11.14 1.27
CA LEU A 77 8.59 12.42 0.83
C LEU A 77 7.09 12.48 1.11
N ALA A 78 6.38 11.41 0.81
CA ALA A 78 4.95 11.35 1.07
C ALA A 78 4.66 11.44 2.57
N LYS A 79 5.49 10.81 3.39
CA LYS A 79 5.33 10.87 4.84
C LYS A 79 5.52 12.29 5.35
N SER A 80 6.54 12.99 4.86
CA SER A 80 6.80 14.37 5.26
C SER A 80 5.65 15.28 4.84
N SER A 81 5.17 15.10 3.62
CA SER A 81 4.05 15.90 3.12
C SER A 81 2.78 15.64 3.94
N LEU A 82 2.52 14.39 4.28
CA LEU A 82 1.34 14.05 5.05
C LEU A 82 1.44 14.65 6.45
N LYS A 83 2.61 14.56 7.09
CA LYS A 83 2.79 15.12 8.41
C LYS A 83 2.58 16.64 8.40
N ALA A 84 3.10 17.30 7.38
CA ALA A 84 2.92 18.74 7.26
C ALA A 84 1.44 19.10 7.11
N LEU A 85 0.71 18.29 6.33
CA LEU A 85 -0.70 18.53 6.16
C LEU A 85 -1.47 18.32 7.45
N LEU A 86 -1.12 17.29 8.21
CA LEU A 86 -1.82 17.00 9.46
C LEU A 86 -1.54 18.03 10.54
N THR A 87 -0.38 18.68 10.48
CA THR A 87 -0.07 19.69 11.48
C THR A 87 -0.39 21.10 10.99
N GLY A 88 -0.87 21.23 9.76
CA GLY A 88 -1.18 22.55 9.20
C GLY A 88 -2.43 23.14 9.80
N LYS A 89 -2.58 24.43 9.61
CA LYS A 89 -3.73 25.10 10.18
C LYS A 89 -5.00 24.90 9.42
N LEU A 90 -4.87 24.38 8.22
CA LEU A 90 -6.07 24.19 7.44
C LEU A 90 -6.74 22.90 7.75
N LYS A 91 -6.37 22.26 8.75
CA LYS A 91 -6.79 21.09 9.04
C LYS A 91 -8.14 20.80 9.13
N GLY A 92 -8.80 21.44 9.56
CA GLY A 92 -10.14 21.10 9.71
C GLY A 92 -10.37 19.82 10.42
N SER A 93 -10.83 18.84 9.72
CA SER A 93 -11.24 17.64 10.39
C SER A 93 -10.21 16.52 10.38
N LEU A 94 -9.03 16.77 9.90
CA LEU A 94 -8.03 15.71 9.86
C LEU A 94 -7.44 15.48 11.25
N GLU A 95 -7.42 14.23 11.65
CA GLU A 95 -6.90 13.88 12.96
C GLU A 95 -5.44 13.50 12.82
N LYS A 96 -4.59 14.13 13.62
CA LYS A 96 -3.16 13.85 13.56
C LYS A 96 -2.87 12.54 14.23
N ARG A 97 -2.14 11.66 13.55
CA ARG A 97 -1.77 10.35 14.07
C ARG A 97 -0.31 10.09 13.76
N PRO A 98 0.36 9.26 14.54
CA PRO A 98 1.72 8.85 14.20
C PRO A 98 1.73 8.13 12.86
N ILE A 99 2.74 8.42 12.05
CA ILE A 99 2.88 7.83 10.72
C ILE A 99 4.18 7.07 10.65
N ARG A 100 4.17 5.90 10.04
CA ARG A 100 5.40 5.14 9.85
C ARG A 100 5.47 4.60 8.43
N ILE A 101 6.67 4.27 7.99
CA ILE A 101 6.91 3.62 6.73
C ILE A 101 7.18 2.16 7.04
N ARG A 102 6.46 1.27 6.37
CA ARG A 102 6.70 -0.15 6.52
C ARG A 102 7.18 -0.73 5.20
N LYS A 103 8.27 -1.48 5.24
CA LYS A 103 8.80 -2.11 4.06
C LYS A 103 8.16 -3.47 3.91
N LEU A 104 7.66 -3.73 2.74
CA LEU A 104 6.98 -5.01 2.46
C LEU A 104 7.94 -6.12 2.06
#